data_ff6416edb050b230aade36e940da6e44
#
_entry.id   ff6416edb050b230aade36e940da6e44
#
_cell.length_a   1.000
_cell.length_b   1.000
_cell.length_c   1.000
_cell.angle_alpha   90.00
_cell.angle_beta   90.00
_cell.angle_gamma   90.00
#
_symmetry.space_group_name_H-M   'P 1'
#
loop_
_entity.id
_entity.type
_entity.pdbx_description
1 polymer ?
#
loop_
_entity_poly.entity_id
_entity_poly.type
_entity_poly.pdbx_seq_one_letter_code
_entity_poly.pdbx_strand_id
1 'polypeptide(L)'
;MHSAPSSRWWITASLLAGAFVLLHGVSHGEAVVPHQSLGQLPYTLGTWSGTDQPLADRIVHAVGVSDYVNRIYISPGLGLAQLYVGYYANQRTGDTIHSPKNCLPGAGWDPVRSGYINLSLPNEGPIVVNEYIIQQGLDRQLVFYWYQGRGRVIASEYSGKFWMVADAISRNRTDSALVRLVTPMNDGEAQARARLVSFARVLFPPLENLIPK
;
A
#
# COMPACT_ATOMS: atom_id res chain seq x y z
N MET A 1 43.82 -24.50 34.10
CA MET A 1 42.92 -25.40 33.31
C MET A 1 42.02 -24.48 32.46
N HIS A 2 42.36 -24.33 31.19
CA HIS A 2 41.48 -23.58 30.27
C HIS A 2 40.49 -24.62 29.68
N SER A 3 39.21 -24.52 30.10
CA SER A 3 38.14 -25.32 29.52
C SER A 3 37.94 -24.86 28.07
N ALA A 4 38.03 -25.80 27.14
CA ALA A 4 37.74 -25.53 25.73
C ALA A 4 36.31 -24.96 25.60
N PRO A 5 36.11 -23.97 24.75
CA PRO A 5 34.77 -23.38 24.54
C PRO A 5 33.83 -24.48 24.04
N SER A 6 32.66 -24.62 24.64
CA SER A 6 31.66 -25.61 24.24
C SER A 6 31.20 -25.37 22.81
N SER A 7 30.81 -26.43 22.10
CA SER A 7 30.32 -26.35 20.71
C SER A 7 29.20 -25.30 20.51
N ARG A 8 28.47 -25.00 21.56
CA ARG A 8 27.42 -23.95 21.57
C ARG A 8 27.97 -22.55 21.27
N TRP A 9 29.16 -22.22 21.76
CA TRP A 9 29.81 -20.95 21.49
C TRP A 9 30.18 -20.78 20.02
N TRP A 10 30.65 -21.84 19.38
CA TRP A 10 30.98 -21.82 17.96
C TRP A 10 29.74 -21.69 17.09
N ILE A 11 28.62 -22.34 17.44
CA ILE A 11 27.34 -22.19 16.75
C ILE A 11 26.84 -20.74 16.87
N THR A 12 26.85 -20.16 18.08
CA THR A 12 26.43 -18.77 18.30
C THR A 12 27.32 -17.80 17.52
N ALA A 13 28.63 -17.97 17.58
CA ALA A 13 29.58 -17.13 16.85
C ALA A 13 29.39 -17.22 15.33
N SER A 14 29.14 -18.42 14.79
CA SER A 14 28.86 -18.62 13.37
C SER A 14 27.54 -17.96 12.94
N LEU A 15 26.49 -18.06 13.76
CA LEU A 15 25.22 -17.39 13.51
C LEU A 15 25.37 -15.87 13.54
N LEU A 16 26.10 -15.33 14.51
CA LEU A 16 26.37 -13.88 14.60
C LEU A 16 27.23 -13.40 13.42
N ALA A 17 28.25 -14.15 13.04
CA ALA A 17 29.10 -13.82 11.90
C ALA A 17 28.28 -13.88 10.58
N GLY A 18 27.44 -14.92 10.41
CA GLY A 18 26.52 -15.01 9.28
C GLY A 18 25.53 -13.88 9.21
N ALA A 19 24.91 -13.51 10.35
CA ALA A 19 24.03 -12.36 10.45
C ALA A 19 24.77 -11.04 10.16
N PHE A 20 26.00 -10.87 10.65
CA PHE A 20 26.83 -9.70 10.38
C PHE A 20 27.17 -9.57 8.87
N VAL A 21 27.59 -10.66 8.23
CA VAL A 21 27.87 -10.70 6.78
C VAL A 21 26.61 -10.39 5.98
N LEU A 22 25.47 -10.97 6.37
CA LEU A 22 24.18 -10.71 5.73
C LEU A 22 23.80 -9.24 5.86
N LEU A 23 23.86 -8.68 7.08
CA LEU A 23 23.54 -7.28 7.32
C LEU A 23 24.48 -6.34 6.58
N HIS A 24 25.78 -6.62 6.54
CA HIS A 24 26.76 -5.81 5.79
C HIS A 24 26.56 -5.96 4.28
N GLY A 25 26.26 -7.15 3.79
CA GLY A 25 25.96 -7.41 2.38
C GLY A 25 24.69 -6.74 1.89
N VAL A 26 23.69 -6.60 2.77
CA VAL A 26 22.41 -5.93 2.47
C VAL A 26 22.48 -4.41 2.69
N SER A 27 23.52 -3.92 3.40
CA SER A 27 23.69 -2.52 3.81
C SER A 27 24.25 -1.59 2.71
N HIS A 28 24.49 -2.07 1.50
CA HIS A 28 24.83 -1.21 0.36
C HIS A 28 23.61 -0.38 -0.03
N GLY A 29 23.83 0.89 -0.42
CA GLY A 29 22.73 1.84 -0.72
C GLY A 29 21.63 1.21 -1.57
N GLU A 30 20.37 1.43 -1.15
CA GLU A 30 19.21 0.87 -1.83
C GLU A 30 19.12 1.39 -3.26
N ALA A 31 18.73 0.53 -4.19
CA ALA A 31 18.49 0.93 -5.56
C ALA A 31 17.23 1.79 -5.64
N VAL A 32 17.41 3.10 -5.79
CA VAL A 32 16.29 4.01 -6.08
C VAL A 32 15.88 3.81 -7.53
N VAL A 33 14.67 3.29 -7.72
CA VAL A 33 14.14 3.06 -9.07
C VAL A 33 13.44 4.33 -9.55
N PRO A 34 13.81 4.85 -10.73
CA PRO A 34 13.07 5.94 -11.36
C PRO A 34 11.59 5.53 -11.54
N HIS A 35 10.67 6.37 -11.11
CA HIS A 35 9.25 6.20 -11.34
C HIS A 35 8.67 7.45 -12.00
N GLN A 36 7.56 7.28 -12.70
CA GLN A 36 6.79 8.40 -13.19
C GLN A 36 5.97 8.97 -12.04
N SER A 37 5.87 10.32 -11.97
CA SER A 37 5.09 10.93 -10.89
C SER A 37 3.64 10.45 -10.91
N LEU A 38 3.12 10.10 -9.74
CA LEU A 38 1.72 9.72 -9.52
C LEU A 38 0.76 10.84 -9.93
N GLY A 39 1.22 12.09 -9.96
CA GLY A 39 0.47 13.23 -10.48
C GLY A 39 0.08 13.08 -11.96
N GLN A 40 0.79 12.25 -12.75
CA GLN A 40 0.47 11.95 -14.14
C GLN A 40 -0.73 11.01 -14.31
N LEU A 41 -1.27 10.44 -13.22
CA LEU A 41 -2.49 9.65 -13.29
C LEU A 41 -3.60 10.49 -13.97
N PRO A 42 -4.31 9.94 -14.99
CA PRO A 42 -5.33 10.71 -15.71
C PRO A 42 -6.45 11.23 -14.80
N TYR A 43 -6.87 12.47 -15.04
CA TYR A 43 -8.06 13.02 -14.39
C TYR A 43 -9.36 12.40 -14.90
N THR A 44 -9.34 11.82 -16.11
CA THR A 44 -10.49 11.10 -16.66
C THR A 44 -10.17 9.61 -16.80
N LEU A 45 -10.97 8.77 -16.14
CA LEU A 45 -10.86 7.32 -16.14
C LEU A 45 -12.22 6.71 -16.54
N GLY A 46 -12.41 6.44 -17.82
CA GLY A 46 -13.72 6.04 -18.35
C GLY A 46 -14.76 7.13 -18.10
N THR A 47 -15.81 6.83 -17.34
CA THR A 47 -16.86 7.81 -16.95
C THR A 47 -16.52 8.62 -15.69
N TRP A 48 -15.36 8.39 -15.09
CA TRP A 48 -14.94 9.05 -13.87
C TRP A 48 -14.12 10.31 -14.16
N SER A 49 -14.50 11.43 -13.54
CA SER A 49 -13.78 12.71 -13.60
C SER A 49 -13.17 13.04 -12.24
N GLY A 50 -11.86 13.24 -12.21
CA GLY A 50 -11.05 13.46 -11.00
C GLY A 50 -10.81 14.92 -10.71
N THR A 51 -10.73 15.25 -9.41
CA THR A 51 -10.31 16.55 -8.89
C THR A 51 -9.33 16.35 -7.76
N ASP A 52 -8.20 17.04 -7.80
CA ASP A 52 -7.18 16.95 -6.76
C ASP A 52 -7.69 17.44 -5.40
N GLN A 53 -7.26 16.74 -4.36
CA GLN A 53 -7.47 17.07 -2.96
C GLN A 53 -6.11 17.04 -2.25
N PRO A 54 -5.26 18.07 -2.43
CA PRO A 54 -3.90 18.03 -1.89
C PRO A 54 -3.91 17.87 -0.37
N LEU A 55 -2.99 17.05 0.13
CA LEU A 55 -2.77 16.89 1.57
C LEU A 55 -2.04 18.11 2.12
N ALA A 56 -2.33 18.50 3.34
CA ALA A 56 -1.54 19.52 4.03
C ALA A 56 -0.10 19.03 4.22
N ASP A 57 0.90 19.90 4.07
CA ASP A 57 2.33 19.58 4.15
C ASP A 57 2.69 18.80 5.42
N ARG A 58 2.10 19.16 6.56
CA ARG A 58 2.29 18.45 7.83
C ARG A 58 1.88 16.97 7.75
N ILE A 59 0.86 16.64 6.95
CA ILE A 59 0.41 15.25 6.76
C ILE A 59 1.39 14.52 5.83
N VAL A 60 1.83 15.16 4.75
CA VAL A 60 2.82 14.61 3.81
C VAL A 60 4.10 14.24 4.57
N HIS A 61 4.61 15.16 5.40
CA HIS A 61 5.78 14.91 6.26
C HIS A 61 5.54 13.81 7.29
N ALA A 62 4.36 13.77 7.91
CA ALA A 62 4.04 12.78 8.93
C ALA A 62 3.92 11.35 8.39
N VAL A 63 3.45 11.19 7.14
CA VAL A 63 3.32 9.87 6.50
C VAL A 63 4.60 9.45 5.76
N GLY A 64 5.55 10.36 5.49
CA GLY A 64 6.85 10.06 4.91
C GLY A 64 6.81 9.55 3.46
N VAL A 65 5.80 9.93 2.67
CA VAL A 65 5.68 9.50 1.27
C VAL A 65 6.68 10.22 0.37
N SER A 66 7.26 9.50 -0.57
CA SER A 66 8.16 10.07 -1.60
C SER A 66 7.39 10.75 -2.73
N ASP A 67 6.21 10.23 -3.06
CA ASP A 67 5.27 10.80 -4.04
C ASP A 67 3.85 10.36 -3.67
N TYR A 68 2.84 11.16 -4.00
CA TYR A 68 1.45 10.80 -3.74
C TYR A 68 0.48 11.41 -4.74
N VAL A 69 -0.69 10.78 -4.85
CA VAL A 69 -1.89 11.38 -5.43
C VAL A 69 -3.06 11.20 -4.46
N ASN A 70 -3.81 12.27 -4.24
CA ASN A 70 -5.06 12.24 -3.49
C ASN A 70 -6.13 12.98 -4.30
N ARG A 71 -7.17 12.26 -4.74
CA ARG A 71 -8.20 12.76 -5.66
C ARG A 71 -9.58 12.25 -5.30
N ILE A 72 -10.57 13.06 -5.58
CA ILE A 72 -11.97 12.65 -5.63
C ILE A 72 -12.36 12.45 -7.09
N TYR A 73 -12.86 11.26 -7.40
CA TYR A 73 -13.43 10.94 -8.70
C TYR A 73 -14.94 10.82 -8.60
N ILE A 74 -15.64 11.42 -9.54
CA ILE A 74 -17.11 11.40 -9.63
C ILE A 74 -17.50 10.82 -10.98
N SER A 75 -18.45 9.87 -10.97
CA SER A 75 -19.06 9.33 -12.17
C SER A 75 -20.57 9.53 -12.13
N PRO A 76 -21.18 10.07 -13.20
CA PRO A 76 -22.63 10.19 -13.30
C PRO A 76 -23.31 8.81 -13.12
N GLY A 77 -24.29 8.74 -12.24
CA GLY A 77 -25.04 7.52 -11.94
C GLY A 77 -24.33 6.51 -11.01
N LEU A 78 -23.01 6.59 -10.84
CA LEU A 78 -22.28 5.74 -9.90
C LEU A 78 -21.96 6.45 -8.58
N GLY A 79 -21.69 7.76 -8.61
CA GLY A 79 -21.38 8.57 -7.44
C GLY A 79 -19.89 8.83 -7.27
N LEU A 80 -19.41 8.90 -6.02
CA LEU A 80 -18.08 9.37 -5.63
C LEU A 80 -17.17 8.22 -5.20
N ALA A 81 -15.92 8.23 -5.68
CA ALA A 81 -14.81 7.42 -5.18
C ALA A 81 -13.61 8.33 -4.85
N GLN A 82 -13.14 8.27 -3.62
CA GLN A 82 -11.91 8.96 -3.20
C GLN A 82 -10.73 8.01 -3.41
N LEU A 83 -9.68 8.48 -4.07
CA LEU A 83 -8.43 7.80 -4.29
C LEU A 83 -7.32 8.45 -3.48
N TYR A 84 -6.57 7.63 -2.76
CA TYR A 84 -5.25 7.98 -2.25
C TYR A 84 -4.24 6.92 -2.70
N VAL A 85 -3.13 7.35 -3.28
CA VAL A 85 -1.96 6.52 -3.52
C VAL A 85 -0.76 7.22 -2.89
N GLY A 86 -0.05 6.54 -2.01
CA GLY A 86 1.21 7.01 -1.44
C GLY A 86 2.33 6.06 -1.83
N TYR A 87 3.34 6.56 -2.55
CA TYR A 87 4.52 5.81 -2.96
C TYR A 87 5.69 6.10 -2.03
N TYR A 88 6.39 5.06 -1.65
CA TYR A 88 7.58 5.07 -0.81
C TYR A 88 8.73 4.51 -1.62
N ALA A 89 9.71 5.34 -1.95
CA ALA A 89 10.87 4.95 -2.75
C ALA A 89 11.81 4.02 -1.98
N ASN A 90 11.80 4.09 -0.65
CA ASN A 90 12.46 3.14 0.24
C ASN A 90 11.72 3.03 1.58
N GLN A 91 11.94 1.93 2.31
CA GLN A 91 11.30 1.66 3.60
C GLN A 91 12.33 1.24 4.68
N ARG A 92 13.61 1.58 4.53
CA ARG A 92 14.68 1.14 5.46
C ARG A 92 14.88 2.03 6.68
N THR A 93 14.59 3.30 6.59
CA THR A 93 14.97 4.31 7.60
C THR A 93 13.80 4.93 8.34
N GLY A 94 12.76 4.15 8.65
CA GLY A 94 11.61 4.63 9.43
C GLY A 94 10.41 5.05 8.59
N ASP A 95 10.58 5.24 7.29
CA ASP A 95 9.50 5.52 6.36
C ASP A 95 8.78 4.22 5.98
N THR A 96 8.03 3.68 6.92
CA THR A 96 7.21 2.47 6.70
C THR A 96 5.82 2.87 6.27
N ILE A 97 5.28 2.14 5.28
CA ILE A 97 3.89 2.30 4.87
C ILE A 97 2.98 2.06 6.08
N HIS A 98 2.29 3.10 6.52
CA HIS A 98 1.32 2.99 7.61
C HIS A 98 0.05 2.30 7.10
N SER A 99 -0.35 1.25 7.80
CA SER A 99 -1.59 0.56 7.49
C SER A 99 -2.81 1.47 7.71
N PRO A 100 -3.79 1.48 6.80
CA PRO A 100 -5.08 2.12 7.03
C PRO A 100 -5.75 1.68 8.33
N LYS A 101 -5.50 0.46 8.82
CA LYS A 101 -5.97 -0.04 10.12
C LYS A 101 -5.56 0.84 11.29
N ASN A 102 -4.40 1.47 11.21
CA ASN A 102 -3.88 2.33 12.27
C ASN A 102 -4.27 3.80 12.07
N CYS A 103 -4.32 4.24 10.79
CA CYS A 103 -4.60 5.64 10.46
C CYS A 103 -6.09 6.00 10.57
N LEU A 104 -7.00 5.09 10.22
CA LEU A 104 -8.44 5.34 10.26
C LEU A 104 -8.97 5.60 11.66
N PRO A 105 -8.64 4.78 12.69
CA PRO A 105 -9.02 5.08 14.07
C PRO A 105 -8.44 6.39 14.59
N GLY A 106 -7.19 6.73 14.21
CA GLY A 106 -6.55 8.01 14.57
C GLY A 106 -7.27 9.24 13.97
N ALA A 107 -8.04 9.05 12.90
CA ALA A 107 -8.88 10.07 12.27
C ALA A 107 -10.35 10.05 12.78
N GLY A 108 -10.66 9.25 13.82
CA GLY A 108 -11.99 9.15 14.42
C GLY A 108 -12.94 8.18 13.70
N TRP A 109 -12.45 7.31 12.84
CA TRP A 109 -13.22 6.28 12.15
C TRP A 109 -13.08 4.93 12.83
N ASP A 110 -14.17 4.35 13.29
CA ASP A 110 -14.19 3.03 13.89
C ASP A 110 -14.35 1.93 12.84
N PRO A 111 -13.50 0.90 12.84
CA PRO A 111 -13.66 -0.25 11.97
C PRO A 111 -14.86 -1.10 12.41
N VAL A 112 -15.90 -1.18 11.57
CA VAL A 112 -17.11 -1.98 11.83
C VAL A 112 -16.95 -3.40 11.31
N ARG A 113 -16.36 -3.54 10.12
CA ARG A 113 -16.10 -4.84 9.50
C ARG A 113 -14.80 -4.78 8.68
N SER A 114 -14.06 -5.89 8.73
CA SER A 114 -12.85 -6.08 7.93
C SER A 114 -12.86 -7.45 7.26
N GLY A 115 -12.34 -7.52 6.05
CA GLY A 115 -12.24 -8.74 5.26
C GLY A 115 -11.40 -8.54 4.01
N TYR A 116 -11.52 -9.49 3.11
CA TYR A 116 -10.88 -9.47 1.79
C TYR A 116 -11.93 -9.62 0.70
N ILE A 117 -11.67 -9.03 -0.45
CA ILE A 117 -12.48 -9.20 -1.65
C ILE A 117 -11.58 -9.55 -2.85
N ASN A 118 -12.07 -10.42 -3.74
CA ASN A 118 -11.44 -10.69 -5.01
C ASN A 118 -11.96 -9.69 -6.06
N LEU A 119 -11.04 -8.93 -6.65
CA LEU A 119 -11.34 -8.01 -7.75
C LEU A 119 -10.90 -8.67 -9.07
N SER A 120 -11.84 -8.90 -9.97
CA SER A 120 -11.55 -9.30 -11.35
C SER A 120 -11.24 -8.06 -12.16
N LEU A 121 -9.98 -7.90 -12.55
CA LEU A 121 -9.51 -6.77 -13.35
C LEU A 121 -9.41 -7.14 -14.83
N PRO A 122 -9.62 -6.19 -15.76
CA PRO A 122 -9.39 -6.41 -17.18
C PRO A 122 -7.90 -6.74 -17.42
N ASN A 123 -7.63 -7.78 -18.19
CA ASN A 123 -6.29 -8.23 -18.62
C ASN A 123 -5.35 -8.67 -17.49
N GLU A 124 -5.83 -8.69 -16.25
CA GLU A 124 -5.13 -9.18 -15.07
C GLU A 124 -5.90 -10.37 -14.50
N GLY A 125 -5.21 -11.24 -13.80
CA GLY A 125 -5.88 -12.25 -12.98
C GLY A 125 -6.64 -11.60 -11.82
N PRO A 126 -7.45 -12.37 -11.07
CA PRO A 126 -8.10 -11.86 -9.88
C PRO A 126 -7.06 -11.42 -8.85
N ILE A 127 -7.18 -10.19 -8.36
CA ILE A 127 -6.38 -9.68 -7.25
C ILE A 127 -7.18 -9.71 -5.95
N VAL A 128 -6.50 -9.95 -4.83
CA VAL A 128 -7.09 -9.87 -3.50
C VAL A 128 -6.76 -8.51 -2.90
N VAL A 129 -7.77 -7.81 -2.40
CA VAL A 129 -7.60 -6.54 -1.69
C VAL A 129 -8.34 -6.56 -0.35
N ASN A 130 -7.94 -5.69 0.58
CA ASN A 130 -8.67 -5.51 1.81
C ASN A 130 -9.98 -4.76 1.57
N GLU A 131 -11.05 -5.21 2.22
CA GLU A 131 -12.34 -4.55 2.27
C GLU A 131 -12.68 -4.19 3.71
N TYR A 132 -12.91 -2.90 4.00
CA TYR A 132 -13.28 -2.41 5.32
C TYR A 132 -14.55 -1.59 5.25
N ILE A 133 -15.42 -1.76 6.23
CA ILE A 133 -16.47 -0.80 6.54
C ILE A 133 -16.02 -0.04 7.77
N ILE A 134 -15.99 1.28 7.66
CA ILE A 134 -15.67 2.21 8.73
C ILE A 134 -16.86 3.09 9.04
N GLN A 135 -16.98 3.55 10.28
CA GLN A 135 -18.08 4.38 10.76
C GLN A 135 -17.56 5.52 11.62
N GLN A 136 -18.15 6.70 11.44
CA GLN A 136 -17.95 7.84 12.32
C GLN A 136 -19.34 8.49 12.59
N GLY A 137 -19.84 8.35 13.81
CA GLY A 137 -21.21 8.71 14.11
C GLY A 137 -22.22 7.90 13.28
N LEU A 138 -23.02 8.57 12.47
CA LEU A 138 -23.99 7.94 11.55
C LEU A 138 -23.40 7.69 10.15
N ASP A 139 -22.24 8.26 9.82
CA ASP A 139 -21.62 8.13 8.53
C ASP A 139 -20.89 6.80 8.41
N ARG A 140 -21.14 6.07 7.32
CA ARG A 140 -20.46 4.84 6.96
C ARG A 140 -19.77 4.97 5.63
N GLN A 141 -18.57 4.40 5.55
CA GLN A 141 -17.78 4.35 4.31
C GLN A 141 -17.28 2.94 4.05
N LEU A 142 -17.22 2.58 2.78
CA LEU A 142 -16.55 1.39 2.29
C LEU A 142 -15.15 1.77 1.84
N VAL A 143 -14.17 1.00 2.27
CA VAL A 143 -12.75 1.20 1.97
C VAL A 143 -12.20 -0.07 1.33
N PHE A 144 -11.57 0.08 0.14
CA PHE A 144 -10.67 -0.93 -0.42
C PHE A 144 -9.25 -0.44 -0.30
N TYR A 145 -8.31 -1.30 0.08
CA TYR A 145 -6.90 -0.96 0.03
C TYR A 145 -6.00 -2.17 -0.21
N TRP A 146 -4.84 -1.90 -0.81
CA TRP A 146 -3.81 -2.89 -1.06
C TRP A 146 -2.43 -2.24 -1.12
N TYR A 147 -1.41 -3.06 -1.03
CA TYR A 147 -0.04 -2.66 -1.29
C TYR A 147 0.35 -3.09 -2.70
N GLN A 148 1.01 -2.22 -3.45
CA GLN A 148 1.41 -2.47 -4.84
C GLN A 148 2.86 -2.07 -5.07
N GLY A 149 3.64 -2.93 -5.71
CA GLY A 149 5.03 -2.64 -6.07
C GLY A 149 5.75 -3.89 -6.55
N ARG A 150 6.80 -3.68 -7.32
CA ARG A 150 7.64 -4.76 -7.83
C ARG A 150 6.85 -5.85 -8.56
N GLY A 151 5.80 -5.44 -9.31
CA GLY A 151 4.92 -6.33 -10.07
C GLY A 151 3.93 -7.16 -9.24
N ARG A 152 3.69 -6.81 -7.96
CA ARG A 152 2.77 -7.55 -7.07
C ARG A 152 1.71 -6.64 -6.48
N VAL A 153 0.53 -7.23 -6.25
CA VAL A 153 -0.55 -6.67 -5.45
C VAL A 153 -0.71 -7.53 -4.20
N ILE A 154 -0.64 -6.93 -3.04
CA ILE A 154 -0.62 -7.63 -1.75
C ILE A 154 -1.64 -6.99 -0.81
N ALA A 155 -2.62 -7.78 -0.34
CA ALA A 155 -3.58 -7.33 0.66
C ALA A 155 -3.04 -7.51 2.09
N SER A 156 -2.37 -8.64 2.37
CA SER A 156 -1.90 -8.98 3.71
C SER A 156 -0.67 -8.19 4.12
N GLU A 157 -0.71 -7.53 5.27
CA GLU A 157 0.44 -6.81 5.85
C GLU A 157 1.61 -7.75 6.17
N TYR A 158 1.31 -8.98 6.63
CA TYR A 158 2.34 -9.98 6.91
C TYR A 158 3.06 -10.43 5.63
N SER A 159 2.29 -10.72 4.58
CA SER A 159 2.87 -11.04 3.27
C SER A 159 3.64 -9.85 2.69
N GLY A 160 3.15 -8.63 2.90
CA GLY A 160 3.84 -7.39 2.51
C GLY A 160 5.21 -7.27 3.16
N LYS A 161 5.30 -7.48 4.47
CA LYS A 161 6.56 -7.47 5.23
C LYS A 161 7.50 -8.59 4.78
N PHE A 162 6.98 -9.80 4.56
CA PHE A 162 7.78 -10.91 4.05
C PHE A 162 8.40 -10.59 2.68
N TRP A 163 7.60 -10.12 1.72
CA TRP A 163 8.08 -9.76 0.40
C TRP A 163 9.01 -8.54 0.43
N MET A 164 8.78 -7.57 1.32
CA MET A 164 9.69 -6.45 1.50
C MET A 164 11.09 -6.92 1.90
N VAL A 165 11.21 -7.84 2.87
CA VAL A 165 12.50 -8.41 3.30
C VAL A 165 13.12 -9.26 2.19
N ALA A 166 12.35 -10.10 1.53
CA ALA A 166 12.84 -10.95 0.43
C ALA A 166 13.37 -10.12 -0.74
N ASP A 167 12.67 -9.05 -1.12
CA ASP A 167 13.11 -8.14 -2.19
C ASP A 167 14.28 -7.24 -1.76
N ALA A 168 14.34 -6.84 -0.48
CA ALA A 168 15.50 -6.14 0.07
C ALA A 168 16.78 -6.96 -0.07
N ILE A 169 16.70 -8.27 0.18
CA ILE A 169 17.85 -9.19 0.07
C ILE A 169 18.16 -9.50 -1.40
N SER A 170 17.13 -9.85 -2.21
CA SER A 170 17.34 -10.40 -3.56
C SER A 170 17.48 -9.33 -4.65
N ARG A 171 16.83 -8.17 -4.48
CA ARG A 171 16.76 -7.10 -5.48
C ARG A 171 17.34 -5.77 -5.00
N ASN A 172 17.74 -5.70 -3.73
CA ASN A 172 18.16 -4.47 -3.06
C ASN A 172 17.10 -3.34 -3.17
N ARG A 173 15.79 -3.68 -3.07
CA ARG A 173 14.65 -2.78 -3.24
C ARG A 173 13.61 -3.01 -2.15
N THR A 174 13.05 -1.90 -1.61
CA THR A 174 11.92 -1.93 -0.67
C THR A 174 10.77 -1.02 -1.08
N ASP A 175 10.87 -0.38 -2.24
CA ASP A 175 9.87 0.55 -2.76
C ASP A 175 8.50 -0.11 -2.92
N SER A 176 7.46 0.61 -2.56
CA SER A 176 6.07 0.15 -2.67
C SER A 176 5.09 1.31 -2.56
N ALA A 177 3.86 1.10 -3.02
CA ALA A 177 2.76 2.05 -2.85
C ALA A 177 1.64 1.46 -2.01
N LEU A 178 1.00 2.30 -1.20
CA LEU A 178 -0.31 2.03 -0.62
C LEU A 178 -1.38 2.64 -1.54
N VAL A 179 -2.31 1.83 -2.00
CA VAL A 179 -3.49 2.29 -2.75
C VAL A 179 -4.72 2.14 -1.86
N ARG A 180 -5.49 3.22 -1.71
CA ARG A 180 -6.71 3.24 -0.91
C ARG A 180 -7.84 3.91 -1.69
N LEU A 181 -8.97 3.22 -1.78
CA LEU A 181 -10.22 3.71 -2.35
C LEU A 181 -11.26 3.83 -1.24
N VAL A 182 -12.00 4.92 -1.21
CA VAL A 182 -13.04 5.16 -0.21
C VAL A 182 -14.31 5.68 -0.90
N THR A 183 -15.48 5.22 -0.45
CA THR A 183 -16.78 5.72 -0.92
C THR A 183 -17.81 5.75 0.21
N PRO A 184 -18.70 6.74 0.26
CA PRO A 184 -19.84 6.74 1.16
C PRO A 184 -20.77 5.53 0.91
N MET A 185 -21.47 5.09 1.97
CA MET A 185 -22.43 3.98 1.91
C MET A 185 -23.89 4.45 2.07
N ASN A 186 -24.18 5.71 1.71
CA ASN A 186 -25.51 6.32 1.90
C ASN A 186 -26.62 5.60 1.11
N ASP A 187 -26.26 4.96 0.01
CA ASP A 187 -27.13 4.18 -0.89
C ASP A 187 -27.05 2.66 -0.68
N GLY A 188 -26.37 2.23 0.39
CA GLY A 188 -26.23 0.84 0.78
C GLY A 188 -24.89 0.21 0.37
N GLU A 189 -24.60 -0.94 0.99
CA GLU A 189 -23.31 -1.63 0.85
C GLU A 189 -23.09 -2.19 -0.56
N ALA A 190 -24.13 -2.75 -1.19
CA ALA A 190 -24.03 -3.33 -2.52
C ALA A 190 -23.67 -2.28 -3.58
N GLN A 191 -24.27 -1.10 -3.49
CA GLN A 191 -24.02 0.03 -4.39
C GLN A 191 -22.62 0.60 -4.15
N ALA A 192 -22.21 0.78 -2.91
CA ALA A 192 -20.86 1.23 -2.56
C ALA A 192 -19.79 0.25 -3.08
N ARG A 193 -20.02 -1.06 -2.93
CA ARG A 193 -19.11 -2.10 -3.45
C ARG A 193 -19.05 -2.08 -4.98
N ALA A 194 -20.19 -2.03 -5.67
CA ALA A 194 -20.23 -1.95 -7.13
C ALA A 194 -19.50 -0.72 -7.65
N ARG A 195 -19.63 0.42 -6.95
CA ARG A 195 -18.94 1.69 -7.24
C ARG A 195 -17.42 1.52 -7.15
N LEU A 196 -16.88 1.01 -6.04
CA LEU A 196 -15.44 0.82 -5.89
C LEU A 196 -14.88 -0.23 -6.83
N VAL A 197 -15.61 -1.31 -7.11
CA VAL A 197 -15.22 -2.32 -8.11
C VAL A 197 -15.15 -1.71 -9.50
N SER A 198 -16.16 -0.91 -9.90
CA SER A 198 -16.18 -0.20 -11.18
C SER A 198 -14.98 0.75 -11.30
N PHE A 199 -14.71 1.54 -10.24
CA PHE A 199 -13.60 2.48 -10.23
C PHE A 199 -12.24 1.76 -10.26
N ALA A 200 -12.04 0.71 -9.46
CA ALA A 200 -10.80 -0.06 -9.42
C ALA A 200 -10.43 -0.63 -10.80
N ARG A 201 -11.42 -1.09 -11.57
CA ARG A 201 -11.20 -1.65 -12.92
C ARG A 201 -10.62 -0.65 -13.92
N VAL A 202 -11.02 0.60 -13.86
CA VAL A 202 -10.52 1.64 -14.78
C VAL A 202 -9.26 2.32 -14.23
N LEU A 203 -9.07 2.31 -12.91
CA LEU A 203 -7.89 2.86 -12.25
C LEU A 203 -6.65 1.99 -12.43
N PHE A 204 -6.81 0.67 -12.33
CA PHE A 204 -5.68 -0.26 -12.19
C PHE A 204 -4.69 -0.19 -13.36
N PRO A 205 -5.09 -0.24 -14.64
CA PRO A 205 -4.14 -0.23 -15.75
C PRO A 205 -3.25 1.03 -15.80
N PRO A 206 -3.78 2.26 -15.72
CA PRO A 206 -2.92 3.45 -15.71
C PRO A 206 -2.07 3.55 -14.44
N LEU A 207 -2.57 3.10 -13.29
CA LEU A 207 -1.82 3.11 -12.03
C LEU A 207 -0.64 2.13 -12.08
N GLU A 208 -0.83 0.94 -12.64
CA GLU A 208 0.23 -0.07 -12.78
C GLU A 208 1.41 0.43 -13.62
N ASN A 209 1.17 1.31 -14.59
CA ASN A 209 2.22 1.90 -15.42
C ASN A 209 3.06 2.96 -14.66
N LEU A 210 2.52 3.53 -13.58
CA LEU A 210 3.20 4.56 -12.79
C LEU A 210 4.00 3.96 -11.61
N ILE A 211 3.62 2.77 -11.15
CA ILE A 211 4.31 2.09 -10.03
C ILE A 211 5.38 1.15 -10.60
N PRO A 212 6.65 1.26 -10.16
CA PRO A 212 7.74 0.42 -10.66
C PRO A 212 7.51 -1.08 -10.45
N LYS A 213 7.83 -1.87 -11.48
CA LYS A 213 7.78 -3.35 -11.48
C LYS A 213 9.09 -3.98 -11.06
#